data_c940645dec4273237473e08f66a42f42
#
_entry.id   c940645dec4273237473e08f66a42f42
#
_cell.length_a   1.000
_cell.length_b   1.000
_cell.length_c   1.000
_cell.angle_alpha   90.00
_cell.angle_beta   90.00
_cell.angle_gamma   90.00
#
_symmetry.space_group_name_H-M   'P 1'
#
loop_
_entity.id
_entity.type
_entity.pdbx_description
1 polymer ?
#
loop_
_entity_poly.entity_id
_entity_poly.type
_entity_poly.pdbx_seq_one_letter_code
_entity_poly.pdbx_strand_id
1 'polypeptide(L)'
;MATNPAVRVPEPSVESSASGVHWGAITAGALGAVGITFVLISLGPALGHVTVSPWSPSGSAPAAFGIAAGIWLIVTQWLASGLGGYLAGRLREKWVGIRTDEVMFRDTAHGFLAWALATLIVVALLTLGSLTVGAAAPATTGSSVSPEAAEAARKAAVAFAFYSSLSLLIGAFIGSVAGALGGYHRDEI
;
A
#
# COMPACT_ATOMS: atom_id res chain seq x y z
N MET A 1 -51.64 -44.91 11.46
CA MET A 1 -50.44 -45.10 10.61
C MET A 1 -49.62 -43.84 10.73
N ALA A 2 -48.58 -43.83 11.60
CA ALA A 2 -47.78 -42.64 11.89
C ALA A 2 -46.64 -42.54 10.86
N THR A 3 -46.66 -41.49 10.05
CA THR A 3 -45.59 -41.19 9.12
C THR A 3 -44.35 -40.73 9.88
N ASN A 4 -43.30 -41.55 9.81
CA ASN A 4 -42.00 -41.28 10.38
C ASN A 4 -41.43 -40.02 9.71
N PRO A 5 -41.08 -38.94 10.45
CA PRO A 5 -40.43 -37.81 9.85
C PRO A 5 -39.02 -38.25 9.42
N ALA A 6 -38.76 -38.25 8.12
CA ALA A 6 -37.47 -38.55 7.56
C ALA A 6 -36.43 -37.66 8.22
N VAL A 7 -35.49 -38.26 8.95
CA VAL A 7 -34.29 -37.60 9.45
C VAL A 7 -33.53 -37.07 8.22
N ARG A 8 -33.62 -35.79 7.99
CA ARG A 8 -32.75 -35.14 6.99
C ARG A 8 -31.33 -35.25 7.50
N VAL A 9 -30.59 -36.17 6.92
CA VAL A 9 -29.14 -36.17 7.03
C VAL A 9 -28.64 -34.84 6.41
N PRO A 10 -27.91 -34.00 7.13
CA PRO A 10 -27.35 -32.79 6.50
C PRO A 10 -26.51 -33.25 5.31
N GLU A 11 -26.85 -32.79 4.11
CA GLU A 11 -25.99 -32.96 2.95
C GLU A 11 -24.61 -32.39 3.34
N PRO A 12 -23.51 -33.14 3.10
CA PRO A 12 -22.20 -32.59 3.33
C PRO A 12 -22.10 -31.27 2.55
N SER A 13 -21.83 -30.18 3.24
CA SER A 13 -21.62 -28.89 2.62
C SER A 13 -20.52 -29.06 1.58
N VAL A 14 -20.89 -29.09 0.31
CA VAL A 14 -19.93 -29.08 -0.79
C VAL A 14 -19.21 -27.74 -0.61
N GLU A 15 -17.94 -27.80 -0.16
CA GLU A 15 -17.10 -26.62 -0.18
C GLU A 15 -17.22 -26.02 -1.57
N SER A 16 -17.75 -24.81 -1.65
CA SER A 16 -17.95 -24.18 -2.95
C SER A 16 -16.59 -24.14 -3.63
N SER A 17 -16.48 -24.67 -4.84
CA SER A 17 -15.27 -24.63 -5.67
C SER A 17 -14.87 -23.20 -6.06
N ALA A 18 -15.53 -22.19 -5.48
CA ALA A 18 -15.19 -20.80 -5.61
C ALA A 18 -13.85 -20.53 -4.95
N SER A 19 -12.92 -19.98 -5.71
CA SER A 19 -11.59 -19.59 -5.22
C SER A 19 -11.70 -18.75 -3.94
N GLY A 20 -10.95 -19.12 -2.91
CA GLY A 20 -10.84 -18.35 -1.66
C GLY A 20 -10.23 -16.96 -1.85
N VAL A 21 -9.70 -16.65 -3.04
CA VAL A 21 -9.05 -15.38 -3.39
C VAL A 21 -9.81 -14.69 -4.52
N HIS A 22 -10.30 -13.49 -4.27
CA HIS A 22 -11.04 -12.65 -5.21
C HIS A 22 -10.09 -11.64 -5.88
N TRP A 23 -9.40 -12.05 -6.93
CA TRP A 23 -8.41 -11.21 -7.63
C TRP A 23 -8.99 -9.89 -8.15
N GLY A 24 -10.26 -9.86 -8.55
CA GLY A 24 -10.93 -8.62 -8.98
C GLY A 24 -10.96 -7.56 -7.88
N ALA A 25 -11.28 -7.94 -6.65
CA ALA A 25 -11.30 -7.03 -5.51
C ALA A 25 -9.89 -6.60 -5.11
N ILE A 26 -8.91 -7.52 -5.12
CA ILE A 26 -7.51 -7.25 -4.82
C ILE A 26 -6.93 -6.25 -5.83
N THR A 27 -7.14 -6.48 -7.13
CA THR A 27 -6.63 -5.58 -8.18
C THR A 27 -7.29 -4.21 -8.13
N ALA A 28 -8.60 -4.14 -7.89
CA ALA A 28 -9.31 -2.86 -7.72
C ALA A 28 -8.75 -2.08 -6.52
N GLY A 29 -8.55 -2.73 -5.37
CA GLY A 29 -7.93 -2.14 -4.19
C GLY A 29 -6.50 -1.67 -4.46
N ALA A 30 -5.69 -2.50 -5.11
CA ALA A 30 -4.32 -2.16 -5.48
C ALA A 30 -4.25 -0.95 -6.41
N LEU A 31 -5.08 -0.89 -7.45
CA LEU A 31 -5.13 0.26 -8.38
C LEU A 31 -5.58 1.53 -7.67
N GLY A 32 -6.55 1.44 -6.74
CA GLY A 32 -6.95 2.56 -5.90
C GLY A 32 -5.79 3.08 -5.04
N ALA A 33 -5.03 2.17 -4.40
CA ALA A 33 -3.84 2.52 -3.63
C ALA A 33 -2.75 3.16 -4.50
N VAL A 34 -2.47 2.62 -5.69
CA VAL A 34 -1.51 3.19 -6.64
C VAL A 34 -1.93 4.60 -7.04
N GLY A 35 -3.20 4.79 -7.43
CA GLY A 35 -3.71 6.09 -7.84
C GLY A 35 -3.54 7.16 -6.76
N ILE A 36 -3.97 6.88 -5.52
CA ILE A 36 -3.81 7.83 -4.42
C ILE A 36 -2.34 8.07 -4.06
N THR A 37 -1.48 7.05 -4.18
CA THR A 37 -0.04 7.20 -3.97
C THR A 37 0.55 8.24 -4.92
N PHE A 38 0.23 8.18 -6.21
CA PHE A 38 0.72 9.17 -7.18
C PHE A 38 0.21 10.57 -6.90
N VAL A 39 -1.06 10.73 -6.51
CA VAL A 39 -1.62 12.02 -6.10
C VAL A 39 -0.86 12.58 -4.90
N LEU A 40 -0.65 11.79 -3.86
CA LEU A 40 0.02 12.23 -2.64
C LEU A 40 1.51 12.49 -2.85
N ILE A 41 2.21 11.67 -3.64
CA ILE A 41 3.62 11.91 -3.99
C ILE A 41 3.74 13.23 -4.78
N SER A 42 2.83 13.52 -5.68
CA SER A 42 2.83 14.78 -6.43
C SER A 42 2.54 16.00 -5.55
N LEU A 43 1.71 15.84 -4.54
CA LEU A 43 1.34 16.90 -3.59
C LEU A 43 2.47 17.25 -2.62
N GLY A 44 3.29 16.27 -2.21
CA GLY A 44 4.36 16.49 -1.23
C GLY A 44 5.34 17.60 -1.60
N PRO A 45 5.98 17.58 -2.79
CA PRO A 45 6.84 18.66 -3.25
C PRO A 45 6.11 20.02 -3.35
N ALA A 46 4.85 20.02 -3.81
CA ALA A 46 4.07 21.24 -3.90
C ALA A 46 3.90 21.91 -2.53
N LEU A 47 3.56 21.13 -1.50
CA LEU A 47 3.48 21.62 -0.12
C LEU A 47 4.85 22.05 0.42
N GLY A 48 5.92 21.32 0.10
CA GLY A 48 7.30 21.66 0.49
C GLY A 48 7.76 22.99 -0.10
N HIS A 49 7.44 23.28 -1.37
CA HIS A 49 7.80 24.54 -2.02
C HIS A 49 7.07 25.75 -1.44
N VAL A 50 5.85 25.61 -0.93
CA VAL A 50 5.11 26.70 -0.27
C VAL A 50 5.79 27.12 1.04
N THR A 51 6.49 26.22 1.72
CA THR A 51 7.13 26.48 3.00
C THR A 51 8.59 27.00 2.88
N VAL A 52 9.20 26.91 1.69
CA VAL A 52 10.56 27.36 1.43
C VAL A 52 10.52 28.63 0.60
N SER A 53 10.85 29.76 1.23
CA SER A 53 10.99 31.05 0.51
C SER A 53 12.25 31.02 -0.37
N PRO A 54 12.15 31.24 -1.70
CA PRO A 54 13.31 31.30 -2.56
C PRO A 54 14.21 32.49 -2.28
N TRP A 55 13.76 33.43 -1.45
CA TRP A 55 14.46 34.66 -1.07
C TRP A 55 15.07 34.60 0.33
N SER A 56 14.89 33.50 1.06
CA SER A 56 15.48 33.32 2.39
C SER A 56 16.84 32.65 2.28
N PRO A 57 17.96 33.31 2.69
CA PRO A 57 19.29 32.69 2.73
C PRO A 57 19.38 31.53 3.72
N SER A 58 18.44 31.46 4.66
CA SER A 58 18.26 30.36 5.63
C SER A 58 17.24 29.37 5.10
N GLY A 59 17.55 28.67 4.01
CA GLY A 59 16.81 27.45 3.62
C GLY A 59 16.72 26.53 4.82
N SER A 60 15.55 25.96 5.07
CA SER A 60 15.38 24.92 6.10
C SER A 60 16.53 23.94 6.01
N ALA A 61 17.21 23.70 7.13
CA ALA A 61 18.36 22.84 7.16
C ALA A 61 18.01 21.53 6.41
N PRO A 62 18.91 20.98 5.56
CA PRO A 62 18.64 19.79 4.77
C PRO A 62 18.06 18.61 5.58
N ALA A 63 18.42 18.55 6.87
CA ALA A 63 17.88 17.58 7.82
C ALA A 63 16.39 17.75 8.10
N ALA A 64 15.90 19.00 8.26
CA ALA A 64 14.47 19.26 8.51
C ALA A 64 13.62 18.91 7.29
N PHE A 65 14.10 19.19 6.07
CA PHE A 65 13.44 18.77 4.85
C PHE A 65 13.38 17.26 4.72
N GLY A 66 14.46 16.55 5.06
CA GLY A 66 14.51 15.08 5.03
C GLY A 66 13.52 14.44 6.01
N ILE A 67 13.37 14.99 7.21
CA ILE A 67 12.40 14.52 8.21
C ILE A 67 10.96 14.75 7.71
N ALA A 68 10.65 15.94 7.20
CA ALA A 68 9.32 16.25 6.67
C ALA A 68 8.94 15.33 5.49
N ALA A 69 9.87 15.09 4.57
CA ALA A 69 9.67 14.15 3.46
C ALA A 69 9.44 12.71 3.96
N GLY A 70 10.19 12.27 4.98
CA GLY A 70 10.00 10.96 5.60
C GLY A 70 8.61 10.80 6.23
N ILE A 71 8.16 11.80 6.99
CA ILE A 71 6.81 11.82 7.57
C ILE A 71 5.75 11.78 6.47
N TRP A 72 5.93 12.58 5.40
CA TRP A 72 5.00 12.60 4.27
C TRP A 72 4.89 11.24 3.57
N LEU A 73 6.01 10.53 3.40
CA LEU A 73 6.01 9.17 2.84
C LEU A 73 5.23 8.19 3.72
N ILE A 74 5.37 8.29 5.06
CA ILE A 74 4.61 7.46 6.00
C ILE A 74 3.11 7.76 5.88
N VAL A 75 2.71 9.03 5.86
CA VAL A 75 1.31 9.44 5.69
C VAL A 75 0.75 8.94 4.36
N THR A 76 1.50 9.09 3.27
CA THR A 76 1.13 8.58 1.95
C THR A 76 0.89 7.07 1.98
N GLN A 77 1.81 6.33 2.59
CA GLN A 77 1.69 4.88 2.72
C GLN A 77 0.47 4.46 3.54
N TRP A 78 0.15 5.18 4.62
CA TRP A 78 -1.03 4.89 5.43
C TRP A 78 -2.33 5.10 4.65
N LEU A 79 -2.47 6.24 4.01
CA LEU A 79 -3.67 6.57 3.26
C LEU A 79 -3.87 5.62 2.07
N ALA A 80 -2.80 5.35 1.34
CA ALA A 80 -2.86 4.43 0.20
C ALA A 80 -3.19 2.99 0.63
N SER A 81 -2.53 2.49 1.67
CA SER A 81 -2.77 1.14 2.21
C SER A 81 -4.18 1.01 2.79
N GLY A 82 -4.64 2.04 3.52
CA GLY A 82 -5.98 2.06 4.09
C GLY A 82 -7.06 2.03 3.02
N LEU A 83 -6.95 2.90 2.01
CA LEU A 83 -7.89 2.93 0.89
C LEU A 83 -7.87 1.61 0.11
N GLY A 84 -6.69 1.13 -0.28
CA GLY A 84 -6.55 -0.09 -1.07
C GLY A 84 -7.07 -1.32 -0.36
N GLY A 85 -6.70 -1.48 0.91
CA GLY A 85 -7.18 -2.58 1.76
C GLY A 85 -8.70 -2.53 1.95
N TYR A 86 -9.24 -1.36 2.28
CA TYR A 86 -10.68 -1.16 2.45
C TYR A 86 -11.46 -1.52 1.18
N LEU A 87 -11.02 -1.06 0.01
CA LEU A 87 -11.65 -1.39 -1.27
C LEU A 87 -11.58 -2.89 -1.56
N ALA A 88 -10.45 -3.53 -1.29
CA ALA A 88 -10.31 -4.97 -1.50
C ALA A 88 -11.28 -5.78 -0.63
N GLY A 89 -11.45 -5.41 0.64
CA GLY A 89 -12.44 -6.04 1.52
C GLY A 89 -13.88 -5.73 1.11
N ARG A 90 -14.16 -4.48 0.74
CA ARG A 90 -15.51 -3.99 0.41
C ARG A 90 -16.06 -4.53 -0.90
N LEU A 91 -15.21 -4.69 -1.93
CA LEU A 91 -15.59 -5.10 -3.28
C LEU A 91 -15.61 -6.62 -3.48
N ARG A 92 -15.19 -7.38 -2.50
CA ARG A 92 -15.27 -8.84 -2.54
C ARG A 92 -16.73 -9.30 -2.43
N GLU A 93 -17.07 -10.40 -3.08
CA GLU A 93 -18.39 -11.03 -2.95
C GLU A 93 -18.64 -11.56 -1.53
N LYS A 94 -19.91 -11.51 -1.10
CA LYS A 94 -20.33 -11.97 0.22
C LYS A 94 -20.26 -13.50 0.29
N TRP A 95 -19.62 -14.02 1.33
CA TRP A 95 -19.52 -15.46 1.57
C TRP A 95 -20.71 -15.91 2.41
N VAL A 96 -21.55 -16.77 1.84
CA VAL A 96 -22.73 -17.32 2.53
C VAL A 96 -22.37 -18.71 3.07
N GLY A 97 -22.70 -18.94 4.36
CA GLY A 97 -22.50 -20.26 4.99
C GLY A 97 -21.10 -20.54 5.53
N ILE A 98 -20.21 -19.54 5.55
CA ILE A 98 -18.85 -19.66 6.13
C ILE A 98 -18.83 -19.05 7.53
N ARG A 99 -18.01 -19.61 8.41
CA ARG A 99 -17.81 -19.09 9.78
C ARG A 99 -17.25 -17.67 9.75
N THR A 100 -17.71 -16.82 10.67
CA THR A 100 -17.32 -15.41 10.75
C THR A 100 -15.80 -15.22 10.87
N ASP A 101 -15.12 -16.06 11.65
CA ASP A 101 -13.67 -15.99 11.83
C ASP A 101 -12.91 -16.19 10.52
N GLU A 102 -13.37 -17.14 9.70
CA GLU A 102 -12.78 -17.41 8.39
C GLU A 102 -13.05 -16.28 7.41
N VAL A 103 -14.23 -15.67 7.44
CA VAL A 103 -14.58 -14.50 6.62
C VAL A 103 -13.64 -13.34 6.98
N MET A 104 -13.46 -13.05 8.27
CA MET A 104 -12.58 -11.98 8.73
C MET A 104 -11.11 -12.23 8.33
N PHE A 105 -10.63 -13.48 8.44
CA PHE A 105 -9.29 -13.83 7.97
C PHE A 105 -9.12 -13.56 6.47
N ARG A 106 -10.08 -14.00 5.66
CA ARG A 106 -10.04 -13.80 4.20
C ARG A 106 -10.07 -12.32 3.82
N ASP A 107 -10.87 -11.50 4.50
CA ASP A 107 -10.93 -10.06 4.27
C ASP A 107 -9.61 -9.37 4.62
N THR A 108 -9.01 -9.76 5.74
CA THR A 108 -7.67 -9.31 6.15
C THR A 108 -6.61 -9.68 5.11
N ALA A 109 -6.65 -10.92 4.62
CA ALA A 109 -5.74 -11.40 3.59
C ALA A 109 -5.91 -10.65 2.26
N HIS A 110 -7.14 -10.33 1.85
CA HIS A 110 -7.39 -9.52 0.65
C HIS A 110 -6.82 -8.12 0.77
N GLY A 111 -6.96 -7.47 1.94
CA GLY A 111 -6.35 -6.19 2.22
C GLY A 111 -4.82 -6.23 2.16
N PHE A 112 -4.21 -7.26 2.74
CA PHE A 112 -2.77 -7.49 2.65
C PHE A 112 -2.30 -7.69 1.20
N LEU A 113 -3.00 -8.53 0.43
CA LEU A 113 -2.66 -8.78 -0.97
C LEU A 113 -2.83 -7.54 -1.85
N ALA A 114 -3.82 -6.70 -1.58
CA ALA A 114 -3.99 -5.43 -2.29
C ALA A 114 -2.83 -4.47 -1.99
N TRP A 115 -2.40 -4.36 -0.73
CA TRP A 115 -1.22 -3.61 -0.35
C TRP A 115 0.06 -4.14 -1.02
N ALA A 116 0.27 -5.46 -1.01
CA ALA A 116 1.45 -6.08 -1.61
C ALA A 116 1.50 -5.84 -3.13
N LEU A 117 0.38 -6.03 -3.82
CA LEU A 117 0.28 -5.79 -5.26
C LEU A 117 0.49 -4.32 -5.61
N ALA A 118 -0.11 -3.39 -4.85
CA ALA A 118 0.11 -1.95 -5.04
C ALA A 118 1.58 -1.58 -4.85
N THR A 119 2.23 -2.11 -3.83
CA THR A 119 3.65 -1.88 -3.55
C THR A 119 4.52 -2.36 -4.71
N LEU A 120 4.28 -3.57 -5.23
CA LEU A 120 5.01 -4.10 -6.38
C LEU A 120 4.82 -3.24 -7.63
N ILE A 121 3.60 -2.77 -7.90
CA ILE A 121 3.31 -1.89 -9.03
C ILE A 121 4.05 -0.56 -8.88
N VAL A 122 3.99 0.08 -7.72
CA VAL A 122 4.68 1.37 -7.48
C VAL A 122 6.19 1.20 -7.63
N VAL A 123 6.79 0.17 -7.02
CA VAL A 123 8.23 -0.10 -7.15
C VAL A 123 8.62 -0.33 -8.61
N ALA A 124 7.85 -1.13 -9.35
CA ALA A 124 8.12 -1.38 -10.77
C ALA A 124 8.07 -0.08 -11.60
N LEU A 125 7.04 0.76 -11.38
CA LEU A 125 6.89 2.02 -12.11
C LEU A 125 8.02 3.01 -11.77
N LEU A 126 8.42 3.12 -10.51
CA LEU A 126 9.54 3.97 -10.09
C LEU A 126 10.88 3.48 -10.67
N THR A 127 11.10 2.16 -10.70
CA THR A 127 12.31 1.57 -11.28
C THR A 127 12.36 1.82 -12.77
N LEU A 128 11.28 1.58 -13.51
CA LEU A 128 11.19 1.86 -14.94
C LEU A 128 11.38 3.37 -15.23
N GLY A 129 10.75 4.23 -14.43
CA GLY A 129 10.90 5.68 -14.55
C GLY A 129 12.35 6.14 -14.32
N SER A 130 13.04 5.58 -13.33
CA SER A 130 14.45 5.92 -13.08
C SER A 130 15.38 5.47 -14.21
N LEU A 131 15.12 4.32 -14.84
CA LEU A 131 15.89 3.84 -15.97
C LEU A 131 15.73 4.77 -17.19
N THR A 132 14.50 5.25 -17.46
CA THR A 132 14.26 6.16 -18.59
C THR A 132 14.89 7.54 -18.37
N VAL A 133 14.79 8.08 -17.16
CA VAL A 133 15.41 9.37 -16.81
C VAL A 133 16.93 9.24 -16.80
N GLY A 134 17.49 8.16 -16.26
CA GLY A 134 18.94 7.90 -16.28
C GLY A 134 19.50 7.75 -17.69
N ALA A 135 18.75 7.12 -18.61
CA ALA A 135 19.14 7.00 -20.01
C ALA A 135 19.09 8.32 -20.79
N ALA A 136 18.22 9.24 -20.37
CA ALA A 136 18.07 10.57 -20.98
C ALA A 136 19.01 11.63 -20.37
N ALA A 137 19.62 11.36 -19.21
CA ALA A 137 20.56 12.27 -18.57
C ALA A 137 21.88 12.31 -19.37
N PRO A 138 22.43 13.50 -19.69
CA PRO A 138 23.75 13.57 -20.28
C PRO A 138 24.76 12.92 -19.31
N ALA A 139 25.62 12.05 -19.86
CA ALA A 139 26.68 11.44 -19.10
C ALA A 139 27.56 12.55 -18.53
N THR A 140 27.43 12.83 -17.23
CA THR A 140 28.35 13.73 -16.51
C THR A 140 29.67 13.00 -16.35
N THR A 141 30.48 13.05 -17.42
CA THR A 141 31.84 12.53 -17.39
C THR A 141 32.68 13.37 -16.46
N GLY A 142 33.07 12.82 -15.33
CA GLY A 142 34.25 13.28 -14.62
C GLY A 142 34.08 14.10 -13.35
N SER A 143 32.88 14.24 -12.76
CA SER A 143 32.79 14.80 -11.40
C SER A 143 33.14 13.71 -10.38
N SER A 144 34.35 13.73 -9.87
CA SER A 144 34.72 12.92 -8.71
C SER A 144 33.87 13.38 -7.50
N VAL A 145 33.02 12.48 -7.01
CA VAL A 145 32.23 12.72 -5.80
C VAL A 145 33.19 12.85 -4.63
N SER A 146 33.13 13.94 -3.88
CA SER A 146 33.98 14.09 -2.72
C SER A 146 33.72 13.01 -1.68
N PRO A 147 34.73 12.61 -0.86
CA PRO A 147 34.54 11.62 0.21
C PRO A 147 33.41 12.00 1.17
N GLU A 148 33.26 13.30 1.48
CA GLU A 148 32.17 13.80 2.34
C GLU A 148 30.81 13.66 1.71
N ALA A 149 30.67 13.92 0.40
CA ALA A 149 29.43 13.75 -0.34
C ALA A 149 29.05 12.26 -0.46
N ALA A 150 30.03 11.38 -0.66
CA ALA A 150 29.81 9.93 -0.69
C ALA A 150 29.33 9.42 0.67
N GLU A 151 29.93 9.87 1.77
CA GLU A 151 29.51 9.49 3.13
C GLU A 151 28.12 10.05 3.48
N ALA A 152 27.79 11.28 3.07
CA ALA A 152 26.46 11.86 3.24
C ALA A 152 25.40 11.05 2.45
N ALA A 153 25.71 10.66 1.21
CA ALA A 153 24.83 9.84 0.39
C ALA A 153 24.61 8.45 1.01
N ARG A 154 25.67 7.83 1.55
CA ARG A 154 25.57 6.54 2.26
C ARG A 154 24.66 6.64 3.48
N LYS A 155 24.82 7.66 4.33
CA LYS A 155 23.95 7.89 5.50
C LYS A 155 22.51 8.12 5.10
N ALA A 156 22.28 8.92 4.06
CA ALA A 156 20.93 9.16 3.53
C ALA A 156 20.29 7.86 3.00
N ALA A 157 21.04 7.02 2.29
CA ALA A 157 20.55 5.75 1.79
C ALA A 157 20.17 4.77 2.91
N VAL A 158 20.98 4.68 3.98
CA VAL A 158 20.68 3.86 5.16
C VAL A 158 19.41 4.35 5.86
N ALA A 159 19.30 5.66 6.10
CA ALA A 159 18.12 6.25 6.71
C ALA A 159 16.85 6.00 5.85
N PHE A 160 16.96 6.20 4.55
CA PHE A 160 15.86 5.92 3.60
C PHE A 160 15.44 4.45 3.65
N ALA A 161 16.39 3.52 3.64
CA ALA A 161 16.09 2.09 3.71
C ALA A 161 15.37 1.72 5.01
N PHE A 162 15.82 2.28 6.14
CA PHE A 162 15.19 2.04 7.44
C PHE A 162 13.75 2.57 7.50
N TYR A 163 13.54 3.85 7.13
CA TYR A 163 12.21 4.46 7.15
C TYR A 163 11.26 3.82 6.14
N SER A 164 11.76 3.45 4.96
CA SER A 164 10.97 2.74 3.95
C SER A 164 10.52 1.37 4.46
N SER A 165 11.42 0.60 5.07
CA SER A 165 11.08 -0.71 5.63
C SER A 165 10.02 -0.60 6.72
N LEU A 166 10.18 0.35 7.64
CA LEU A 166 9.19 0.60 8.69
C LEU A 166 7.84 1.03 8.10
N SER A 167 7.85 1.94 7.14
CA SER A 167 6.65 2.40 6.43
C SER A 167 5.92 1.27 5.72
N LEU A 168 6.65 0.36 5.07
CA LEU A 168 6.07 -0.82 4.41
C LEU A 168 5.43 -1.77 5.42
N LEU A 169 6.07 -2.05 6.54
CA LEU A 169 5.49 -2.90 7.60
C LEU A 169 4.19 -2.32 8.15
N ILE A 170 4.18 -1.02 8.43
CA ILE A 170 2.99 -0.31 8.89
C ILE A 170 1.91 -0.34 7.80
N GLY A 171 2.29 -0.13 6.54
CA GLY A 171 1.36 -0.20 5.40
C GLY A 171 0.72 -1.58 5.25
N ALA A 172 1.48 -2.66 5.42
CA ALA A 172 0.97 -4.03 5.42
C ALA A 172 -0.10 -4.24 6.50
N PHE A 173 0.20 -3.79 7.72
CA PHE A 173 -0.73 -3.87 8.84
C PHE A 173 -2.01 -3.06 8.58
N ILE A 174 -1.88 -1.81 8.15
CA ILE A 174 -3.03 -0.94 7.86
C ILE A 174 -3.87 -1.50 6.72
N GLY A 175 -3.27 -1.97 5.63
CA GLY A 175 -3.97 -2.60 4.53
C GLY A 175 -4.77 -3.83 4.96
N SER A 176 -4.18 -4.65 5.81
CA SER A 176 -4.83 -5.83 6.38
C SER A 176 -6.05 -5.48 7.23
N VAL A 177 -5.88 -4.55 8.18
CA VAL A 177 -6.98 -4.09 9.06
C VAL A 177 -8.08 -3.40 8.26
N ALA A 178 -7.69 -2.56 7.30
CA ALA A 178 -8.65 -1.88 6.42
C ALA A 178 -9.43 -2.87 5.54
N GLY A 179 -8.80 -3.98 5.12
CA GLY A 179 -9.48 -5.07 4.42
C GLY A 179 -10.57 -5.72 5.27
N ALA A 180 -10.26 -6.06 6.52
CA ALA A 180 -11.25 -6.58 7.47
C ALA A 180 -12.39 -5.59 7.68
N LEU A 181 -12.08 -4.29 7.85
CA LEU A 181 -13.09 -3.23 8.02
C LEU A 181 -13.98 -3.07 6.78
N GLY A 182 -13.39 -3.14 5.58
CA GLY A 182 -14.13 -3.10 4.31
C GLY A 182 -15.10 -4.28 4.18
N GLY A 183 -14.66 -5.48 4.56
CA GLY A 183 -15.48 -6.67 4.62
C GLY A 183 -16.61 -6.57 5.61
N TYR A 184 -16.32 -6.09 6.81
CA TYR A 184 -17.33 -5.86 7.86
C TYR A 184 -18.47 -4.95 7.36
N HIS A 185 -18.13 -3.77 6.83
CA HIS A 185 -19.13 -2.84 6.30
C HIS A 185 -19.92 -3.40 5.09
N ARG A 186 -19.33 -4.32 4.33
CA ARG A 186 -20.06 -5.02 3.26
C ARG A 186 -21.16 -5.91 3.83
N ASP A 187 -20.87 -6.59 4.94
CA ASP A 187 -21.76 -7.60 5.50
C ASP A 187 -22.94 -6.99 6.29
N GLU A 188 -22.82 -5.71 6.70
CA GLU A 188 -23.86 -4.94 7.38
C GLU A 188 -25.01 -4.48 6.45
N ILE A 189 -24.85 -4.56 5.12
CA ILE A 189 -25.85 -4.17 4.13
C ILE A 189 -26.52 -5.42 3.56
#